data_cf839f5dc5376e8c73b16bf87eb7de8b
#
_entry.id   cf839f5dc5376e8c73b16bf87eb7de8b
#
_cell.length_a   1.000
_cell.length_b   1.000
_cell.length_c   1.000
_cell.angle_alpha   90.00
_cell.angle_beta   90.00
_cell.angle_gamma   90.00
#
_symmetry.space_group_name_H-M   'P 1'
#
loop_
_entity.id
_entity.type
_entity.pdbx_description
1 polymer ?
#
loop_
_entity_poly.entity_id
_entity_poly.type
_entity_poly.pdbx_seq_one_letter_code
_entity_poly.pdbx_strand_id
1 'polypeptide(L)'
;MKNIKAIIFDAYGTLFDVNSAAEKCKDKIGDKWEGFANYWRTTQLEYTWLRSLMKRHKDFWQVTEDSLDKSMKAYKIDSSMRNELLDLYKILSPFKEVPEVLKSLKEKDFKLAILSNGTPALLNELVTVSYTHLTLPTNSRV
;
A
#
# COMPACT_ATOMS: atom_id res chain seq x y z
N MET A 1 24.11 -18.83 1.69
CA MET A 1 22.75 -19.18 1.20
C MET A 1 22.91 -19.67 -0.23
N LYS A 2 23.06 -20.99 -0.40
CA LYS A 2 23.27 -21.59 -1.72
C LYS A 2 21.89 -21.89 -2.33
N ASN A 3 21.61 -21.35 -3.52
CA ASN A 3 20.45 -21.61 -4.41
C ASN A 3 19.18 -20.75 -4.27
N ILE A 4 19.21 -19.55 -3.69
CA ILE A 4 18.09 -18.61 -3.84
C ILE A 4 18.13 -18.05 -5.27
N LYS A 5 17.04 -18.24 -6.03
CA LYS A 5 16.91 -17.75 -7.41
C LYS A 5 15.83 -16.69 -7.57
N ALA A 6 14.95 -16.55 -6.58
CA ALA A 6 13.86 -15.61 -6.61
C ALA A 6 13.65 -14.96 -5.24
N ILE A 7 13.19 -13.71 -5.26
CA ILE A 7 12.84 -12.93 -4.08
C ILE A 7 11.41 -12.45 -4.27
N ILE A 8 10.58 -12.66 -3.26
CA ILE A 8 9.17 -12.28 -3.25
C ILE A 8 8.99 -11.19 -2.18
N PHE A 9 8.40 -10.08 -2.56
CA PHE A 9 8.13 -8.94 -1.68
C PHE A 9 6.65 -8.82 -1.37
N ASP A 10 6.31 -8.39 -0.17
CA ASP A 10 5.03 -7.73 0.06
C ASP A 10 5.06 -6.31 -0.55
N ALA A 11 3.89 -5.72 -0.79
CA ALA A 11 3.78 -4.40 -1.39
C ALA A 11 3.62 -3.28 -0.34
N TYR A 12 2.50 -3.31 0.40
CA TYR A 12 2.05 -2.21 1.26
C TYR A 12 2.77 -2.17 2.61
N GLY A 13 3.67 -1.22 2.80
CA GLY A 13 4.53 -1.09 3.98
C GLY A 13 5.87 -1.82 3.83
N THR A 14 6.16 -2.38 2.64
CA THR A 14 7.45 -3.00 2.29
C THR A 14 8.08 -2.33 1.09
N LEU A 15 7.40 -2.29 -0.05
CA LEU A 15 7.86 -1.57 -1.23
C LEU A 15 7.29 -0.15 -1.28
N PHE A 16 6.07 0.04 -0.79
CA PHE A 16 5.34 1.30 -0.85
C PHE A 16 4.99 1.82 0.54
N ASP A 17 5.26 3.10 0.76
CA ASP A 17 4.89 3.79 1.99
C ASP A 17 3.39 4.09 2.01
N VAL A 18 2.66 3.38 2.85
CA VAL A 18 1.20 3.54 3.00
C VAL A 18 0.80 4.89 3.59
N ASN A 19 1.70 5.57 4.30
CA ASN A 19 1.43 6.87 4.90
C ASN A 19 1.57 8.00 3.87
N SER A 20 2.22 7.75 2.72
CA SER A 20 2.49 8.76 1.71
C SER A 20 1.23 9.42 1.12
N ALA A 21 0.07 8.73 1.11
CA ALA A 21 -1.20 9.32 0.70
C ALA A 21 -1.62 10.47 1.63
N ALA A 22 -1.60 10.22 2.95
CA ALA A 22 -1.93 11.24 3.94
C ALA A 22 -0.84 12.34 4.03
N GLU A 23 0.44 11.97 3.87
CA GLU A 23 1.55 12.93 3.84
C GLU A 23 1.41 13.94 2.70
N LYS A 24 1.00 13.50 1.52
CA LYS A 24 0.74 14.40 0.37
C LYS A 24 -0.40 15.40 0.65
N CYS A 25 -1.27 15.10 1.61
CA CYS A 25 -2.35 15.97 2.06
C CYS A 25 -2.06 16.70 3.39
N LYS A 26 -0.83 16.65 3.90
CA LYS A 26 -0.46 17.19 5.22
C LYS A 26 -0.85 18.64 5.43
N ASP A 27 -0.71 19.48 4.40
CA ASP A 27 -1.05 20.90 4.48
C ASP A 27 -2.57 21.13 4.67
N LYS A 28 -3.40 20.22 4.17
CA LYS A 28 -4.86 20.26 4.33
C LYS A 28 -5.31 19.60 5.64
N ILE A 29 -4.64 18.53 6.06
CA ILE A 29 -4.95 17.77 7.27
C ILE A 29 -4.42 18.48 8.53
N GLY A 30 -3.29 19.20 8.40
CA GLY A 30 -2.60 19.87 9.49
C GLY A 30 -1.83 18.89 10.39
N ASP A 31 -1.47 19.31 11.61
CA ASP A 31 -0.57 18.60 12.53
C ASP A 31 -1.00 17.18 12.89
N LYS A 32 -2.26 16.83 12.65
CA LYS A 32 -2.79 15.49 12.94
C LYS A 32 -2.55 14.46 11.83
N TRP A 33 -1.89 14.82 10.73
CA TRP A 33 -1.75 13.95 9.55
C TRP A 33 -1.04 12.62 9.85
N GLU A 34 0.02 12.62 10.65
CA GLU A 34 0.75 11.39 11.02
C GLU A 34 -0.11 10.45 11.86
N GLY A 35 -0.79 11.00 12.88
CA GLY A 35 -1.70 10.21 13.71
C GLY A 35 -2.86 9.63 12.90
N PHE A 36 -3.41 10.42 11.97
CA PHE A 36 -4.43 9.97 11.04
C PHE A 36 -3.93 8.85 10.12
N ALA A 37 -2.76 9.02 9.50
CA ALA A 37 -2.16 8.02 8.61
C ALA A 37 -1.94 6.69 9.34
N ASN A 38 -1.33 6.73 10.52
CA ASN A 38 -1.09 5.56 11.35
C ASN A 38 -2.39 4.88 11.80
N TYR A 39 -3.41 5.65 12.17
CA TYR A 39 -4.72 5.12 12.56
C TYR A 39 -5.43 4.49 11.36
N TRP A 40 -5.36 5.09 10.16
CA TRP A 40 -5.90 4.51 8.94
C TRP A 40 -5.25 3.17 8.64
N ARG A 41 -3.92 3.09 8.66
CA ARG A 41 -3.18 1.83 8.45
C ARG A 41 -3.54 0.77 9.49
N THR A 42 -3.54 1.11 10.76
CA THR A 42 -3.88 0.17 11.84
C THR A 42 -5.30 -0.35 11.67
N THR A 43 -6.26 0.52 11.40
CA THR A 43 -7.66 0.14 11.16
C THR A 43 -7.81 -0.78 9.95
N GLN A 44 -7.06 -0.52 8.87
CA GLN A 44 -7.05 -1.37 7.68
C GLN A 44 -6.57 -2.79 7.99
N LEU A 45 -5.49 -2.94 8.76
CA LEU A 45 -4.97 -4.23 9.19
C LEU A 45 -5.97 -4.95 10.11
N GLU A 46 -6.52 -4.26 11.10
CA GLU A 46 -7.55 -4.79 12.00
C GLU A 46 -8.76 -5.31 11.23
N TYR A 47 -9.28 -4.53 10.29
CA TYR A 47 -10.43 -4.92 9.47
C TYR A 47 -10.13 -6.13 8.60
N THR A 48 -8.92 -6.21 8.03
CA THR A 48 -8.49 -7.37 7.25
C THR A 48 -8.53 -8.65 8.11
N TRP A 49 -7.92 -8.60 9.29
CA TRP A 49 -7.85 -9.76 10.18
C TRP A 49 -9.20 -10.14 10.77
N LEU A 50 -9.95 -9.17 11.29
CA LEU A 50 -11.26 -9.43 11.89
C LEU A 50 -12.25 -9.99 10.87
N ARG A 51 -12.28 -9.45 9.65
CA ARG A 51 -13.15 -9.96 8.58
C ARG A 51 -12.78 -11.38 8.15
N SER A 52 -11.49 -11.69 8.09
CA SER A 52 -11.02 -13.06 7.82
C SER A 52 -11.45 -14.03 8.92
N LEU A 53 -11.27 -13.66 10.19
CA LEU A 53 -11.71 -14.48 11.33
C LEU A 53 -13.22 -14.70 11.37
N MET A 54 -14.00 -13.67 11.03
CA MET A 54 -15.46 -13.74 10.94
C MET A 54 -15.97 -14.47 9.68
N LYS A 55 -15.10 -14.90 8.77
CA LYS A 55 -15.45 -15.45 7.45
C LYS A 55 -16.30 -14.48 6.61
N ARG A 56 -16.05 -13.18 6.75
CA ARG A 56 -16.71 -12.08 6.03
C ARG A 56 -15.70 -11.29 5.23
N HIS A 57 -14.89 -11.99 4.47
CA HIS A 57 -13.84 -11.40 3.66
C HIS A 57 -14.39 -10.31 2.71
N LYS A 58 -13.62 -9.26 2.57
CA LYS A 58 -13.78 -8.21 1.55
C LYS A 58 -12.42 -8.01 0.90
N ASP A 59 -12.43 -7.59 -0.37
CA ASP A 59 -11.19 -7.28 -1.05
C ASP A 59 -10.42 -6.12 -0.37
N PHE A 60 -9.15 -6.02 -0.69
CA PHE A 60 -8.27 -5.06 -0.05
C PHE A 60 -8.71 -3.61 -0.30
N TRP A 61 -9.29 -3.32 -1.47
CA TRP A 61 -9.75 -1.97 -1.77
C TRP A 61 -10.94 -1.56 -0.88
N GLN A 62 -11.94 -2.42 -0.75
CA GLN A 62 -13.07 -2.18 0.12
C GLN A 62 -12.65 -2.02 1.59
N VAL A 63 -11.64 -2.80 2.04
CA VAL A 63 -11.09 -2.62 3.39
C VAL A 63 -10.39 -1.28 3.54
N THR A 64 -9.69 -0.83 2.49
CA THR A 64 -9.01 0.48 2.47
C THR A 64 -10.03 1.62 2.57
N GLU A 65 -11.12 1.56 1.82
CA GLU A 65 -12.19 2.54 1.87
C GLU A 65 -12.87 2.60 3.24
N ASP A 66 -13.30 1.44 3.76
CA ASP A 66 -14.01 1.36 5.05
C ASP A 66 -13.13 1.82 6.22
N SER A 67 -11.84 1.52 6.17
CA SER A 67 -10.88 1.98 7.19
C SER A 67 -10.59 3.48 7.08
N LEU A 68 -10.56 4.03 5.86
CA LEU A 68 -10.46 5.47 5.64
C LEU A 68 -11.66 6.19 6.25
N ASP A 69 -12.87 5.74 5.94
CA ASP A 69 -14.10 6.37 6.45
C ASP A 69 -14.15 6.41 7.99
N LYS A 70 -13.74 5.31 8.64
CA LYS A 70 -13.60 5.27 10.11
C LYS A 70 -12.55 6.27 10.60
N SER A 71 -11.40 6.32 9.93
CA SER A 71 -10.27 7.16 10.34
C SER A 71 -10.56 8.65 10.15
N MET A 72 -11.21 9.02 9.04
CA MET A 72 -11.66 10.39 8.79
C MET A 72 -12.64 10.87 9.88
N LYS A 73 -13.58 10.01 10.27
CA LYS A 73 -14.52 10.30 11.36
C LYS A 73 -13.79 10.48 12.70
N ALA A 74 -12.85 9.59 13.03
CA ALA A 74 -12.10 9.64 14.29
C ALA A 74 -11.25 10.92 14.41
N TYR A 75 -10.62 11.33 13.33
CA TYR A 75 -9.74 12.50 13.29
C TYR A 75 -10.44 13.78 12.84
N LYS A 76 -11.75 13.73 12.59
CA LYS A 76 -12.57 14.87 12.11
C LYS A 76 -11.93 15.49 10.85
N ILE A 77 -11.58 14.64 9.89
CA ILE A 77 -11.13 15.07 8.55
C ILE A 77 -12.37 15.37 7.71
N ASP A 78 -12.29 16.44 6.93
CA ASP A 78 -13.38 16.85 6.05
C ASP A 78 -13.69 15.76 5.01
N SER A 79 -14.97 15.42 4.85
CA SER A 79 -15.41 14.37 3.94
C SER A 79 -15.08 14.65 2.46
N SER A 80 -14.90 15.91 2.08
CA SER A 80 -14.49 16.31 0.73
C SER A 80 -13.11 15.76 0.34
N MET A 81 -12.25 15.44 1.33
CA MET A 81 -10.92 14.88 1.10
C MET A 81 -10.92 13.37 0.79
N ARG A 82 -12.05 12.68 0.97
CA ARG A 82 -12.14 11.23 0.84
C ARG A 82 -11.61 10.73 -0.51
N ASN A 83 -12.11 11.28 -1.59
CA ASN A 83 -11.73 10.84 -2.93
C ASN A 83 -10.27 11.15 -3.24
N GLU A 84 -9.77 12.32 -2.84
CA GLU A 84 -8.36 12.69 -3.01
C GLU A 84 -7.43 11.70 -2.28
N LEU A 85 -7.74 11.35 -1.03
CA LEU A 85 -6.96 10.39 -0.24
C LEU A 85 -6.99 8.99 -0.88
N LEU A 86 -8.13 8.54 -1.39
CA LEU A 86 -8.26 7.26 -2.09
C LEU A 86 -7.46 7.26 -3.42
N ASP A 87 -7.51 8.33 -4.19
CA ASP A 87 -6.75 8.44 -5.43
C ASP A 87 -5.24 8.46 -5.16
N LEU A 88 -4.80 9.15 -4.11
CA LEU A 88 -3.41 9.12 -3.67
C LEU A 88 -2.98 7.75 -3.14
N TYR A 89 -3.89 6.97 -2.58
CA TYR A 89 -3.61 5.60 -2.14
C TYR A 89 -3.35 4.63 -3.30
N LYS A 90 -3.89 4.90 -4.48
CA LYS A 90 -3.59 4.13 -5.71
C LYS A 90 -2.17 4.38 -6.25
N ILE A 91 -1.56 5.52 -5.88
CA ILE A 91 -0.26 5.98 -6.36
C ILE A 91 0.71 6.28 -5.20
N LEU A 92 0.79 5.35 -4.24
CA LEU A 92 1.70 5.46 -3.10
C LEU A 92 3.15 5.66 -3.54
N SER A 93 3.90 6.42 -2.74
CA SER A 93 5.33 6.56 -2.97
C SER A 93 6.08 5.31 -2.54
N PRO A 94 7.08 4.84 -3.31
CA PRO A 94 7.98 3.80 -2.83
C PRO A 94 8.86 4.36 -1.70
N PHE A 95 9.35 3.48 -0.81
CA PHE A 95 10.42 3.87 0.10
C PHE A 95 11.68 4.23 -0.69
N LYS A 96 12.47 5.17 -0.18
CA LYS A 96 13.59 5.80 -0.91
C LYS A 96 14.63 4.80 -1.42
N GLU A 97 14.89 3.74 -0.63
CA GLU A 97 15.88 2.70 -0.95
C GLU A 97 15.39 1.67 -1.97
N VAL A 98 14.09 1.52 -2.13
CA VAL A 98 13.51 0.41 -2.92
C VAL A 98 13.94 0.41 -4.38
N PRO A 99 13.93 1.52 -5.13
CA PRO A 99 14.35 1.51 -6.53
C PRO A 99 15.78 0.99 -6.73
N GLU A 100 16.70 1.44 -5.89
CA GLU A 100 18.11 1.05 -5.96
C GLU A 100 18.31 -0.41 -5.56
N VAL A 101 17.64 -0.87 -4.51
CA VAL A 101 17.68 -2.27 -4.06
C VAL A 101 17.15 -3.21 -5.15
N LEU A 102 15.99 -2.91 -5.74
CA LEU A 102 15.40 -3.74 -6.79
C LEU A 102 16.30 -3.80 -8.03
N LYS A 103 16.92 -2.68 -8.42
CA LYS A 103 17.90 -2.63 -9.50
C LYS A 103 19.10 -3.53 -9.21
N SER A 104 19.71 -3.40 -8.03
CA SER A 104 20.86 -4.23 -7.61
C SER A 104 20.53 -5.72 -7.58
N LEU A 105 19.32 -6.10 -7.16
CA LEU A 105 18.87 -7.48 -7.16
C LEU A 105 18.69 -8.04 -8.58
N LYS A 106 18.18 -7.25 -9.51
CA LYS A 106 18.09 -7.63 -10.92
C LYS A 106 19.46 -7.81 -11.57
N GLU A 107 20.41 -6.92 -11.29
CA GLU A 107 21.80 -7.04 -11.77
C GLU A 107 22.51 -8.31 -11.26
N LYS A 108 22.01 -8.89 -10.18
CA LYS A 108 22.47 -10.19 -9.63
C LYS A 108 21.65 -11.39 -10.11
N ASP A 109 20.88 -11.23 -11.18
CA ASP A 109 20.02 -12.27 -11.79
C ASP A 109 18.95 -12.88 -10.88
N PHE A 110 18.54 -12.18 -9.82
CA PHE A 110 17.39 -12.62 -9.04
C PHE A 110 16.07 -12.37 -9.82
N LYS A 111 15.20 -13.37 -9.81
CA LYS A 111 13.80 -13.19 -10.21
C LYS A 111 13.07 -12.47 -9.09
N LEU A 112 12.39 -11.37 -9.41
CA LEU A 112 11.66 -10.57 -8.43
C LEU A 112 10.16 -10.70 -8.68
N ALA A 113 9.38 -10.83 -7.61
CA ALA A 113 7.92 -10.89 -7.68
C ALA A 113 7.29 -10.18 -6.49
N ILE A 114 6.03 -9.76 -6.63
CA ILE A 114 5.22 -9.21 -5.54
C ILE A 114 4.15 -10.25 -5.19
N LEU A 115 3.99 -10.52 -3.88
CA LEU A 115 2.89 -11.28 -3.32
C LEU A 115 2.25 -10.41 -2.23
N SER A 116 1.01 -10.02 -2.45
CA SER A 116 0.33 -9.05 -1.59
C SER A 116 -1.17 -9.31 -1.50
N ASN A 117 -1.83 -8.74 -0.49
CA ASN A 117 -3.28 -8.72 -0.36
C ASN A 117 -3.95 -7.67 -1.29
N GLY A 118 -3.16 -6.78 -1.90
CA GLY A 118 -3.66 -5.81 -2.87
C GLY A 118 -4.31 -6.46 -4.07
N THR A 119 -5.37 -5.86 -4.60
CA THR A 119 -6.00 -6.36 -5.83
C THR A 119 -5.04 -6.24 -7.01
N PRO A 120 -5.15 -7.11 -8.05
CA PRO A 120 -4.29 -7.01 -9.23
C PRO A 120 -4.32 -5.63 -9.89
N ALA A 121 -5.49 -4.99 -9.95
CA ALA A 121 -5.65 -3.66 -10.51
C ALA A 121 -4.83 -2.61 -9.75
N LEU A 122 -4.93 -2.60 -8.41
CA LEU A 122 -4.16 -1.68 -7.56
C LEU A 122 -2.65 -1.91 -7.66
N LEU A 123 -2.23 -3.17 -7.63
CA LEU A 123 -0.80 -3.52 -7.74
C LEU A 123 -0.21 -3.11 -9.08
N ASN A 124 -0.95 -3.33 -10.18
CA ASN A 124 -0.52 -2.91 -11.51
C ASN A 124 -0.39 -1.38 -11.61
N GLU A 125 -1.34 -0.63 -11.05
CA GLU A 125 -1.30 0.84 -11.03
C GLU A 125 -0.07 1.34 -10.23
N LEU A 126 0.15 0.83 -9.01
CA LEU A 126 1.31 1.16 -8.18
C LEU A 126 2.64 0.85 -8.87
N VAL A 127 2.78 -0.34 -9.46
CA VAL A 127 4.02 -0.75 -10.13
C VAL A 127 4.26 0.08 -11.39
N THR A 128 3.22 0.37 -12.17
CA THR A 128 3.34 1.18 -13.39
C THR A 128 3.81 2.60 -13.08
N VAL A 129 3.25 3.22 -12.04
CA VAL A 129 3.61 4.59 -11.65
C VAL A 129 5.02 4.66 -11.04
N SER A 130 5.40 3.66 -10.25
CA SER A 130 6.64 3.73 -9.45
C SER A 130 7.84 3.07 -10.12
N TYR A 131 7.61 2.11 -11.02
CA TYR A 131 8.67 1.25 -11.58
C TYR A 131 8.52 1.04 -13.09
N THR A 132 8.35 2.11 -13.86
CA THR A 132 8.15 2.08 -15.32
C THR A 132 9.21 1.27 -16.10
N HIS A 133 10.38 1.00 -15.51
CA HIS A 133 11.49 0.24 -16.11
C HIS A 133 11.78 -1.11 -15.42
N LEU A 134 10.98 -1.49 -14.40
CA LEU A 134 11.15 -2.74 -13.68
C LEU A 134 9.86 -3.54 -13.79
N THR A 135 9.77 -4.45 -14.76
CA THR A 135 8.67 -5.41 -14.82
C THR A 135 8.76 -6.37 -13.63
N LEU A 136 7.87 -6.20 -12.65
CA LEU A 136 7.70 -7.12 -11.55
C LEU A 136 6.39 -7.89 -11.78
N PRO A 137 6.43 -9.22 -11.98
CA PRO A 137 5.19 -9.99 -12.00
C PRO A 137 4.48 -9.86 -10.64
N THR A 138 3.22 -9.47 -10.69
CA THR A 138 2.37 -9.30 -9.51
C THR A 138 1.47 -10.51 -9.34
N ASN A 139 1.40 -11.04 -8.14
CA ASN A 139 0.45 -12.08 -7.77
C ASN A 139 -0.34 -11.61 -6.55
N SER A 140 -1.66 -11.53 -6.69
CA SER A 140 -2.58 -11.15 -5.62
C SER A 140 -3.12 -12.42 -4.98
N ARG A 141 -3.07 -12.51 -3.64
CA ARG A 141 -3.87 -13.48 -2.89
C ARG A 141 -5.09 -12.77 -2.32
N VAL A 142 -6.23 -13.22 -2.75
CA VAL A 142 -7.51 -12.93 -2.11
C VAL A 142 -7.72 -13.92 -0.97
#